data_fb8ae8e04e80b7a6056a2167c1bfc6d5
#
_entry.id   fb8ae8e04e80b7a6056a2167c1bfc6d5
#
_cell.length_a   1.000
_cell.length_b   1.000
_cell.length_c   1.000
_cell.angle_alpha   90.00
_cell.angle_beta   90.00
_cell.angle_gamma   90.00
#
_symmetry.space_group_name_H-M   'P 1'
#
loop_
_entity.id
_entity.type
_entity.pdbx_description
1 polymer ?
#
loop_
_entity_poly.entity_id
_entity_poly.type
_entity_poly.pdbx_seq_one_letter_code
_entity_poly.pdbx_strand_id
1 'polypeptide(L)'
;AGGSEALAIADPNEAWVMEVFGVGQSWDPKTGELGAVWAAQRVPDDHVTVIPNWSIIKEVDPADPTNFMLSPNYRQLAIDHGWYDPKGGKPFVWQDAYSPPVTGEWAINRLWLFYSTVAPSLEEWPDRSLKKPFDGYNAYHHPIEPLSFYPFSVKPETKLSVQDVIRFQRSVFEGTIYDMTADTDWLVPNDEGQLVKSPLTTPFPTSHLRQLLDITWHRNVSKGGYGMVAQLRSWLPDDIGGVYWLYLDNQYVSTYVPIHAGVQEVSPFYQTYDPEAFSEDSARWLIDFVDNLLYLRFQDAIEDVRAARDPLEASFFSSQEQIEQQALELYRSSPEEAEAFLTDHTRECMEKVVELYRKLRNQIITKYTNNHEWL
;
A
#
# COMPACT_ATOMS: atom_id res chain seq x y z
N ALA A 1 -5.55 -3.04 25.24
CA ALA A 1 -6.22 -3.17 23.96
C ALA A 1 -5.76 -4.47 23.32
N GLY A 2 -6.68 -5.31 22.90
CA GLY A 2 -6.39 -6.46 22.04
C GLY A 2 -5.90 -5.98 20.67
N GLY A 3 -5.19 -6.85 19.93
CA GLY A 3 -4.83 -6.56 18.54
C GLY A 3 -6.09 -6.31 17.71
N SER A 4 -5.95 -5.49 16.68
CA SER A 4 -6.99 -5.26 15.69
C SER A 4 -6.42 -5.52 14.30
N GLU A 5 -7.26 -6.09 13.43
CA GLU A 5 -6.92 -6.35 12.04
C GLU A 5 -8.04 -5.84 11.14
N ALA A 6 -7.67 -5.45 9.91
CA ALA A 6 -8.63 -5.15 8.86
C ALA A 6 -8.24 -5.89 7.59
N LEU A 7 -9.24 -6.49 6.94
CA LEU A 7 -9.10 -7.34 5.77
C LEU A 7 -9.89 -6.74 4.61
N ALA A 8 -9.29 -6.70 3.43
CA ALA A 8 -10.01 -6.57 2.17
C ALA A 8 -10.21 -7.99 1.60
N ILE A 9 -11.45 -8.36 1.39
CA ILE A 9 -11.86 -9.67 0.87
C ILE A 9 -12.61 -9.42 -0.42
N ALA A 10 -12.19 -10.03 -1.51
CA ALA A 10 -12.83 -9.84 -2.80
C ALA A 10 -12.80 -11.11 -3.64
N ASP A 11 -13.84 -11.27 -4.44
CA ASP A 11 -13.87 -12.16 -5.58
C ASP A 11 -14.13 -11.35 -6.87
N PRO A 12 -14.30 -11.97 -8.05
CA PRO A 12 -14.58 -11.22 -9.28
C PRO A 12 -15.92 -10.47 -9.31
N ASN A 13 -16.82 -10.69 -8.36
CA ASN A 13 -18.19 -10.18 -8.35
C ASN A 13 -18.46 -9.19 -7.21
N GLU A 14 -17.78 -9.32 -6.07
CA GLU A 14 -18.00 -8.46 -4.90
C GLU A 14 -16.74 -8.25 -4.08
N ALA A 15 -16.77 -7.20 -3.27
CA ALA A 15 -15.70 -6.87 -2.33
C ALA A 15 -16.25 -6.46 -0.96
N TRP A 16 -15.54 -6.85 0.09
CA TRP A 16 -15.89 -6.58 1.47
C TRP A 16 -14.70 -6.03 2.25
N VAL A 17 -14.97 -5.13 3.17
CA VAL A 17 -14.04 -4.76 4.23
C VAL A 17 -14.49 -5.42 5.51
N MET A 18 -13.58 -6.16 6.16
CA MET A 18 -13.82 -6.78 7.46
C MET A 18 -12.87 -6.19 8.49
N GLU A 19 -13.40 -5.75 9.63
CA GLU A 19 -12.64 -5.26 10.77
C GLU A 19 -12.83 -6.20 11.96
N VAL A 20 -11.73 -6.57 12.62
CA VAL A 20 -11.70 -7.52 13.73
C VAL A 20 -10.97 -6.91 14.92
N PHE A 21 -11.59 -6.95 16.09
CA PHE A 21 -11.01 -6.49 17.36
C PHE A 21 -11.01 -7.61 18.39
N GLY A 22 -9.87 -7.87 19.01
CA GLY A 22 -9.77 -8.80 20.12
C GLY A 22 -10.48 -8.26 21.37
N VAL A 23 -11.17 -9.13 22.11
CA VAL A 23 -11.91 -8.75 23.33
C VAL A 23 -11.03 -8.42 24.53
N GLY A 24 -9.71 -8.58 24.42
CA GLY A 24 -8.73 -8.20 25.43
C GLY A 24 -7.95 -9.39 26.03
N GLN A 25 -6.95 -9.06 26.83
CA GLN A 25 -6.02 -10.05 27.41
C GLN A 25 -6.66 -10.95 28.49
N SER A 26 -7.79 -10.54 29.04
CA SER A 26 -8.52 -11.31 30.06
C SER A 26 -9.40 -12.42 29.47
N TRP A 27 -9.47 -12.55 28.15
CA TRP A 27 -10.24 -13.60 27.50
C TRP A 27 -9.64 -14.99 27.76
N ASP A 28 -10.48 -15.92 28.16
CA ASP A 28 -10.11 -17.33 28.37
C ASP A 28 -10.87 -18.22 27.38
N PRO A 29 -10.18 -18.93 26.47
CA PRO A 29 -10.82 -19.82 25.49
C PRO A 29 -11.65 -20.94 26.13
N LYS A 30 -11.42 -21.26 27.41
CA LYS A 30 -12.18 -22.29 28.14
C LYS A 30 -13.61 -21.87 28.53
N THR A 31 -13.92 -20.58 28.48
CA THR A 31 -15.26 -20.07 28.78
C THR A 31 -16.26 -20.36 27.68
N GLY A 32 -15.80 -20.62 26.44
CA GLY A 32 -16.65 -20.76 25.26
C GLY A 32 -17.11 -19.42 24.69
N GLU A 33 -16.68 -18.30 25.27
CA GLU A 33 -16.96 -16.97 24.72
C GLU A 33 -16.09 -16.67 23.52
N LEU A 34 -16.59 -15.83 22.61
CA LEU A 34 -15.84 -15.40 21.43
C LEU A 34 -14.68 -14.50 21.83
N GLY A 35 -13.48 -14.81 21.33
CA GLY A 35 -12.25 -14.04 21.62
C GLY A 35 -12.10 -12.74 20.80
N ALA A 36 -13.04 -12.49 19.90
CA ALA A 36 -13.05 -11.30 19.05
C ALA A 36 -14.47 -10.84 18.75
N VAL A 37 -14.59 -9.57 18.37
CA VAL A 37 -15.74 -9.00 17.66
C VAL A 37 -15.31 -8.61 16.26
N TRP A 38 -16.21 -8.71 15.30
CA TRP A 38 -15.93 -8.32 13.93
C TRP A 38 -17.18 -7.77 13.24
N ALA A 39 -16.95 -6.88 12.28
CA ALA A 39 -17.92 -6.39 11.35
C ALA A 39 -17.35 -6.47 9.94
N ALA A 40 -18.17 -6.86 8.98
CA ALA A 40 -17.85 -6.78 7.57
C ALA A 40 -18.91 -5.95 6.84
N GLN A 41 -18.47 -5.05 5.98
CA GLN A 41 -19.32 -4.22 5.14
C GLN A 41 -18.97 -4.41 3.68
N ARG A 42 -19.98 -4.66 2.86
CA ARG A 42 -19.83 -4.78 1.41
C ARG A 42 -19.48 -3.43 0.78
N VAL A 43 -18.52 -3.42 -0.12
CA VAL A 43 -18.21 -2.26 -0.96
C VAL A 43 -19.18 -2.28 -2.15
N PRO A 44 -19.94 -1.22 -2.44
CA PRO A 44 -20.79 -1.19 -3.63
C PRO A 44 -20.00 -1.45 -4.93
N ASP A 45 -20.60 -2.13 -5.91
CA ASP A 45 -19.92 -2.63 -7.10
C ASP A 45 -19.21 -1.56 -7.96
N ASP A 46 -19.71 -0.32 -7.89
CA ASP A 46 -19.15 0.82 -8.60
C ASP A 46 -18.37 1.79 -7.70
N HIS A 47 -18.03 1.35 -6.49
CA HIS A 47 -17.29 2.15 -5.51
C HIS A 47 -15.87 1.60 -5.27
N VAL A 48 -15.07 2.44 -4.65
CA VAL A 48 -13.75 2.12 -4.10
C VAL A 48 -13.67 2.54 -2.64
N THR A 49 -12.81 1.87 -1.90
CA THR A 49 -12.54 2.18 -0.49
C THR A 49 -11.06 2.02 -0.17
N VAL A 50 -10.64 2.54 0.97
CA VAL A 50 -9.27 2.40 1.47
C VAL A 50 -9.26 2.17 2.97
N ILE A 51 -8.46 1.21 3.44
CA ILE A 51 -8.23 0.92 4.85
C ILE A 51 -6.95 1.65 5.30
N PRO A 52 -7.06 2.78 6.02
CA PRO A 52 -5.91 3.67 6.29
C PRO A 52 -5.13 3.30 7.57
N ASN A 53 -5.14 2.05 8.00
CA ASN A 53 -4.76 1.57 9.34
C ASN A 53 -5.68 2.10 10.47
N TRP A 54 -6.93 2.33 10.16
CA TRP A 54 -7.97 2.75 11.09
C TRP A 54 -9.31 2.19 10.68
N SER A 55 -10.27 2.11 11.63
CA SER A 55 -11.64 1.69 11.32
C SER A 55 -12.30 2.67 10.35
N ILE A 56 -12.98 2.12 9.33
CA ILE A 56 -13.76 2.89 8.34
C ILE A 56 -15.24 2.48 8.32
N ILE A 57 -15.60 1.35 8.92
CA ILE A 57 -17.00 0.91 9.07
C ILE A 57 -17.66 1.83 10.10
N LYS A 58 -18.83 2.38 9.74
CA LYS A 58 -19.58 3.33 10.57
C LYS A 58 -20.83 2.69 11.14
N GLU A 59 -22.00 3.16 10.72
CA GLU A 59 -23.26 2.52 11.10
C GLU A 59 -23.35 1.13 10.47
N VAL A 60 -23.81 0.16 11.25
CA VAL A 60 -24.04 -1.20 10.80
C VAL A 60 -25.50 -1.56 10.95
N ASP A 61 -26.06 -2.22 9.94
CA ASP A 61 -27.45 -2.67 9.94
C ASP A 61 -27.52 -4.21 9.96
N PRO A 62 -27.83 -4.83 11.11
CA PRO A 62 -27.99 -6.27 11.20
C PRO A 62 -29.23 -6.79 10.45
N ALA A 63 -30.15 -5.93 10.02
CA ALA A 63 -31.30 -6.32 9.22
C ALA A 63 -30.99 -6.37 7.71
N ASP A 64 -29.82 -5.89 7.29
CA ASP A 64 -29.36 -5.95 5.91
C ASP A 64 -28.15 -6.91 5.74
N PRO A 65 -28.39 -8.22 5.68
CA PRO A 65 -27.32 -9.21 5.52
C PRO A 65 -26.65 -9.19 4.13
N THR A 66 -27.19 -8.44 3.18
CA THR A 66 -26.59 -8.26 1.85
C THR A 66 -25.37 -7.35 1.91
N ASN A 67 -25.40 -6.36 2.81
CA ASN A 67 -24.34 -5.35 2.91
C ASN A 67 -23.56 -5.43 4.23
N PHE A 68 -24.07 -6.16 5.24
CA PHE A 68 -23.42 -6.28 6.55
C PHE A 68 -23.41 -7.69 7.08
N MET A 69 -22.27 -8.11 7.60
CA MET A 69 -22.11 -9.31 8.41
C MET A 69 -21.45 -8.92 9.73
N LEU A 70 -21.96 -9.46 10.85
CA LEU A 70 -21.55 -9.03 12.19
C LEU A 70 -21.35 -10.25 13.08
N SER A 71 -20.35 -10.20 13.97
CA SER A 71 -20.20 -11.20 15.02
C SER A 71 -21.40 -11.11 15.98
N PRO A 72 -21.91 -12.25 16.51
CA PRO A 72 -23.12 -12.25 17.34
C PRO A 72 -22.98 -11.45 18.66
N ASN A 73 -21.76 -11.24 19.12
CA ASN A 73 -21.45 -10.54 20.38
C ASN A 73 -21.13 -9.04 20.20
N TYR A 74 -21.13 -8.51 18.97
CA TYR A 74 -20.64 -7.15 18.68
C TYR A 74 -21.30 -6.05 19.51
N ARG A 75 -22.63 -6.14 19.67
CA ARG A 75 -23.39 -5.08 20.38
C ARG A 75 -23.31 -5.28 21.91
N GLN A 76 -23.39 -6.53 22.37
CA GLN A 76 -23.39 -6.83 23.79
C GLN A 76 -22.04 -6.46 24.44
N LEU A 77 -20.93 -6.80 23.78
CA LEU A 77 -19.60 -6.45 24.27
C LEU A 77 -19.43 -4.92 24.44
N ALA A 78 -19.91 -4.13 23.46
CA ALA A 78 -19.86 -2.66 23.56
C ALA A 78 -20.70 -2.12 24.72
N ILE A 79 -21.85 -2.73 25.01
CA ILE A 79 -22.72 -2.39 26.16
C ILE A 79 -22.00 -2.72 27.48
N ASP A 80 -21.44 -3.91 27.60
CA ASP A 80 -20.80 -4.39 28.81
C ASP A 80 -19.57 -3.55 29.20
N HIS A 81 -18.88 -2.99 28.19
CA HIS A 81 -17.77 -2.09 28.40
C HIS A 81 -18.17 -0.61 28.50
N GLY A 82 -19.45 -0.27 28.37
CA GLY A 82 -19.92 1.12 28.40
C GLY A 82 -19.55 1.96 27.17
N TRP A 83 -19.16 1.33 26.07
CA TRP A 83 -18.84 2.01 24.81
C TRP A 83 -20.06 2.33 23.97
N TYR A 84 -21.20 1.69 24.27
CA TYR A 84 -22.49 1.96 23.67
C TYR A 84 -23.61 1.93 24.70
N ASP A 85 -24.47 2.97 24.71
CA ASP A 85 -25.67 3.02 25.52
C ASP A 85 -26.92 2.77 24.65
N PRO A 86 -27.55 1.59 24.74
CA PRO A 86 -28.75 1.28 23.96
C PRO A 86 -29.98 2.14 24.33
N LYS A 87 -29.96 2.82 25.47
CA LYS A 87 -31.05 3.71 25.94
C LYS A 87 -30.85 5.15 25.46
N GLY A 88 -29.68 5.48 24.94
CA GLY A 88 -29.30 6.83 24.49
C GLY A 88 -30.00 7.28 23.19
N GLY A 89 -30.76 6.42 22.53
CA GLY A 89 -31.51 6.72 21.31
C GLY A 89 -30.63 6.95 20.05
N LYS A 90 -29.32 6.71 20.16
CA LYS A 90 -28.39 6.81 19.01
C LYS A 90 -28.26 5.46 18.30
N PRO A 91 -28.06 5.43 16.97
CA PRO A 91 -27.72 4.19 16.26
C PRO A 91 -26.40 3.62 16.79
N PHE A 92 -26.17 2.34 16.56
CA PHE A 92 -24.89 1.72 16.85
C PHE A 92 -23.91 2.08 15.72
N VAL A 93 -22.85 2.81 16.07
CA VAL A 93 -21.75 3.14 15.16
C VAL A 93 -20.54 2.30 15.55
N TRP A 94 -20.14 1.39 14.68
CA TRP A 94 -19.02 0.48 14.90
C TRP A 94 -17.72 1.21 15.24
N GLN A 95 -17.39 2.22 14.44
CA GLN A 95 -16.21 3.04 14.62
C GLN A 95 -16.15 3.72 15.99
N ASP A 96 -17.30 4.26 16.45
CA ASP A 96 -17.36 4.92 17.76
C ASP A 96 -17.21 3.94 18.93
N ALA A 97 -17.69 2.71 18.74
CA ALA A 97 -17.62 1.68 19.79
C ALA A 97 -16.23 1.03 19.89
N TYR A 98 -15.60 0.70 18.76
CA TYR A 98 -14.42 -0.15 18.74
C TYR A 98 -13.12 0.54 18.32
N SER A 99 -13.20 1.75 17.76
CA SER A 99 -12.03 2.49 17.30
C SER A 99 -11.86 3.77 18.15
N PRO A 100 -10.76 3.93 18.87
CA PRO A 100 -10.52 5.16 19.62
C PRO A 100 -10.44 6.35 18.65
N PRO A 101 -10.64 7.59 19.12
CA PRO A 101 -10.50 8.79 18.30
C PRO A 101 -9.14 8.83 17.60
N VAL A 102 -9.10 9.21 16.34
CA VAL A 102 -7.86 9.42 15.62
C VAL A 102 -7.13 10.60 16.23
N THR A 103 -5.92 10.36 16.70
CA THR A 103 -5.06 11.39 17.28
C THR A 103 -3.95 11.84 16.33
N GLY A 104 -3.79 11.16 15.19
CA GLY A 104 -2.76 11.43 14.20
C GLY A 104 -3.31 11.57 12.78
N GLU A 105 -2.64 12.39 11.99
CA GLU A 105 -3.01 12.65 10.60
C GLU A 105 -2.73 11.46 9.65
N TRP A 106 -1.90 10.51 10.07
CA TRP A 106 -1.41 9.41 9.22
C TRP A 106 -2.51 8.49 8.65
N ALA A 107 -3.67 8.41 9.28
CA ALA A 107 -4.82 7.70 8.74
C ALA A 107 -5.61 8.60 7.77
N ILE A 108 -5.85 9.84 8.18
CA ILE A 108 -6.68 10.82 7.46
C ILE A 108 -6.00 11.27 6.17
N ASN A 109 -4.68 11.50 6.17
CA ASN A 109 -3.96 11.92 4.97
C ASN A 109 -4.03 10.88 3.83
N ARG A 110 -4.10 9.57 4.15
CA ARG A 110 -4.28 8.52 3.14
C ARG A 110 -5.70 8.48 2.58
N LEU A 111 -6.71 8.64 3.44
CA LEU A 111 -8.11 8.79 3.00
C LEU A 111 -8.25 10.00 2.09
N TRP A 112 -7.75 11.15 2.54
CA TRP A 112 -7.76 12.38 1.76
C TRP A 112 -7.08 12.19 0.39
N LEU A 113 -5.87 11.68 0.37
CA LEU A 113 -5.12 11.49 -0.88
C LEU A 113 -5.88 10.60 -1.85
N PHE A 114 -6.38 9.45 -1.38
CA PHE A 114 -7.07 8.50 -2.24
C PHE A 114 -8.40 9.07 -2.74
N TYR A 115 -9.28 9.53 -1.83
CA TYR A 115 -10.60 9.99 -2.22
C TYR A 115 -10.58 11.29 -3.04
N SER A 116 -9.74 12.25 -2.69
CA SER A 116 -9.58 13.47 -3.49
C SER A 116 -8.97 13.22 -4.88
N THR A 117 -8.21 12.12 -5.03
CA THR A 117 -7.65 11.73 -6.33
C THR A 117 -8.68 11.02 -7.20
N VAL A 118 -9.48 10.11 -6.64
CA VAL A 118 -10.40 9.27 -7.43
C VAL A 118 -11.78 9.88 -7.61
N ALA A 119 -12.19 10.78 -6.72
CA ALA A 119 -13.50 11.47 -6.73
C ALA A 119 -13.34 12.96 -6.37
N PRO A 120 -12.56 13.74 -7.14
CA PRO A 120 -12.22 15.13 -6.80
C PRO A 120 -13.41 16.06 -6.67
N SER A 121 -14.53 15.82 -7.34
CA SER A 121 -15.73 16.66 -7.30
C SER A 121 -16.81 16.20 -6.33
N LEU A 122 -16.58 15.09 -5.60
CA LEU A 122 -17.58 14.57 -4.66
C LEU A 122 -17.82 15.50 -3.46
N GLU A 123 -16.76 16.08 -2.94
CA GLU A 123 -16.75 16.97 -1.76
C GLU A 123 -15.78 18.13 -1.98
N GLU A 124 -15.92 19.19 -1.20
CA GLU A 124 -14.88 20.22 -1.09
C GLU A 124 -13.71 19.68 -0.25
N TRP A 125 -12.89 18.85 -0.88
CA TRP A 125 -11.73 18.30 -0.22
C TRP A 125 -10.78 19.39 0.25
N PRO A 126 -10.19 19.28 1.45
CA PRO A 126 -9.21 20.24 1.92
C PRO A 126 -8.04 20.38 0.93
N ASP A 127 -7.69 21.63 0.59
CA ASP A 127 -6.52 21.89 -0.24
C ASP A 127 -5.23 21.69 0.57
N ARG A 128 -4.55 20.60 0.28
CA ARG A 128 -3.26 20.23 0.89
C ARG A 128 -2.11 20.30 -0.09
N SER A 129 -2.29 20.99 -1.20
CA SER A 129 -1.20 21.26 -2.14
C SER A 129 -0.15 22.17 -1.51
N LEU A 130 1.12 21.87 -1.79
CA LEU A 130 2.23 22.72 -1.40
C LEU A 130 2.24 23.96 -2.29
N LYS A 131 1.95 25.15 -1.71
CA LYS A 131 1.83 26.41 -2.47
C LYS A 131 3.19 26.89 -2.98
N LYS A 132 4.25 26.65 -2.22
CA LYS A 132 5.64 27.00 -2.57
C LYS A 132 6.53 25.86 -2.09
N PRO A 133 7.38 25.31 -2.95
CA PRO A 133 8.42 24.41 -2.50
C PRO A 133 9.28 25.10 -1.44
N PHE A 134 9.57 24.40 -0.36
CA PHE A 134 10.45 24.87 0.71
C PHE A 134 9.98 26.17 1.40
N ASP A 135 8.68 26.35 1.64
CA ASP A 135 8.16 27.49 2.39
C ASP A 135 8.12 27.29 3.91
N GLY A 136 8.71 26.20 4.40
CA GLY A 136 8.71 25.85 5.81
C GLY A 136 7.36 25.38 6.33
N TYR A 137 6.52 24.88 5.43
CA TYR A 137 5.20 24.39 5.78
C TYR A 137 5.30 23.25 6.80
N ASN A 138 4.56 23.39 7.89
CA ASN A 138 4.46 22.39 8.93
C ASN A 138 3.01 21.88 9.00
N ALA A 139 2.77 20.67 8.53
CA ALA A 139 1.46 20.04 8.50
C ALA A 139 0.80 19.91 9.87
N TYR A 140 1.57 19.87 10.96
CA TYR A 140 1.04 19.81 12.32
C TYR A 140 0.23 21.04 12.76
N HIS A 141 0.30 22.14 12.04
CA HIS A 141 -0.45 23.35 12.32
C HIS A 141 -1.78 23.44 11.55
N HIS A 142 -2.11 22.44 10.71
CA HIS A 142 -3.38 22.42 10.01
C HIS A 142 -4.42 21.63 10.78
N PRO A 143 -5.67 22.12 10.85
CA PRO A 143 -6.76 21.35 11.42
C PRO A 143 -6.95 20.07 10.60
N ILE A 144 -6.95 18.93 11.31
CA ILE A 144 -7.27 17.63 10.71
C ILE A 144 -8.78 17.46 10.83
N GLU A 145 -9.44 17.11 9.72
CA GLU A 145 -10.85 16.79 9.72
C GLU A 145 -11.09 15.54 10.58
N PRO A 146 -12.24 15.43 11.24
CA PRO A 146 -12.60 14.22 11.93
C PRO A 146 -12.70 13.07 10.93
N LEU A 147 -12.36 11.85 11.35
CA LEU A 147 -12.45 10.66 10.49
C LEU A 147 -13.87 10.45 9.93
N SER A 148 -14.90 10.91 10.67
CA SER A 148 -16.30 10.90 10.23
C SER A 148 -16.57 11.74 8.97
N PHE A 149 -15.69 12.67 8.60
CA PHE A 149 -15.78 13.44 7.35
C PHE A 149 -15.68 12.53 6.12
N TYR A 150 -14.83 11.49 6.18
CA TYR A 150 -14.60 10.61 5.06
C TYR A 150 -15.67 9.50 5.01
N PRO A 151 -16.32 9.26 3.86
CA PRO A 151 -17.27 8.16 3.72
C PRO A 151 -16.58 6.80 3.79
N PHE A 152 -17.36 5.71 3.99
CA PHE A 152 -16.87 4.34 3.91
C PHE A 152 -16.26 4.02 2.53
N SER A 153 -16.92 4.48 1.48
CA SER A 153 -16.50 4.29 0.09
C SER A 153 -16.95 5.43 -0.79
N VAL A 154 -16.33 5.63 -1.92
CA VAL A 154 -16.68 6.65 -2.91
C VAL A 154 -16.82 6.02 -4.29
N LYS A 155 -17.68 6.60 -5.12
CA LYS A 155 -17.75 6.26 -6.55
C LYS A 155 -16.62 7.03 -7.26
N PRO A 156 -15.66 6.36 -7.90
CA PRO A 156 -14.61 7.04 -8.62
C PRO A 156 -15.16 7.69 -9.89
N GLU A 157 -14.65 8.86 -10.27
CA GLU A 157 -15.07 9.57 -11.48
C GLU A 157 -14.62 8.88 -12.77
N THR A 158 -13.54 8.10 -12.68
CA THR A 158 -13.03 7.27 -13.77
C THR A 158 -12.72 5.87 -13.28
N LYS A 159 -12.78 4.88 -14.17
CA LYS A 159 -12.36 3.52 -13.83
C LYS A 159 -10.87 3.50 -13.49
N LEU A 160 -10.53 2.77 -12.44
CA LEU A 160 -9.15 2.59 -12.00
C LEU A 160 -8.54 1.35 -12.66
N SER A 161 -7.31 1.51 -13.13
CA SER A 161 -6.46 0.41 -13.57
C SER A 161 -5.59 -0.11 -12.42
N VAL A 162 -4.94 -1.26 -12.63
CA VAL A 162 -3.90 -1.77 -11.70
C VAL A 162 -2.78 -0.74 -11.52
N GLN A 163 -2.38 -0.07 -12.62
CA GLN A 163 -1.33 0.96 -12.57
C GLN A 163 -1.73 2.18 -11.72
N ASP A 164 -3.03 2.54 -11.67
CA ASP A 164 -3.51 3.61 -10.79
C ASP A 164 -3.36 3.23 -9.32
N VAL A 165 -3.69 1.98 -8.97
CA VAL A 165 -3.51 1.46 -7.61
C VAL A 165 -2.01 1.40 -7.23
N ILE A 166 -1.16 0.93 -8.15
CA ILE A 166 0.30 0.92 -7.94
C ILE A 166 0.83 2.34 -7.73
N ARG A 167 0.37 3.31 -8.52
CA ARG A 167 0.76 4.72 -8.37
C ARG A 167 0.36 5.26 -7.00
N PHE A 168 -0.86 4.94 -6.54
CA PHE A 168 -1.30 5.30 -5.20
C PHE A 168 -0.43 4.64 -4.11
N GLN A 169 -0.14 3.35 -4.21
CA GLN A 169 0.73 2.65 -3.26
C GLN A 169 2.15 3.23 -3.21
N ARG A 170 2.67 3.72 -4.34
CA ARG A 170 3.99 4.37 -4.45
C ARG A 170 4.01 5.81 -3.98
N SER A 171 2.87 6.44 -3.72
CA SER A 171 2.85 7.84 -3.33
C SER A 171 3.58 8.07 -2.02
N VAL A 172 4.41 9.09 -2.03
CA VAL A 172 5.07 9.68 -0.86
C VAL A 172 4.55 11.11 -0.61
N PHE A 173 3.31 11.38 -1.06
CA PHE A 173 2.61 12.66 -0.95
C PHE A 173 3.29 13.80 -1.70
N GLU A 174 3.95 13.53 -2.82
CA GLU A 174 4.66 14.51 -3.62
C GLU A 174 3.80 15.75 -3.92
N GLY A 175 4.37 16.94 -3.73
CA GLY A 175 3.71 18.21 -3.99
C GLY A 175 2.60 18.58 -3.00
N THR A 176 2.46 17.86 -1.91
CA THR A 176 1.53 18.16 -0.82
C THR A 176 2.27 18.63 0.43
N ILE A 177 1.52 19.15 1.40
CA ILE A 177 2.03 19.51 2.72
C ILE A 177 2.65 18.35 3.51
N TYR A 178 2.45 17.11 3.06
CA TYR A 178 3.03 15.89 3.63
C TYR A 178 4.29 15.40 2.89
N ASP A 179 4.74 16.15 1.89
CA ASP A 179 5.95 15.82 1.13
C ASP A 179 7.21 16.12 1.96
N MET A 180 7.75 15.09 2.61
CA MET A 180 8.96 15.21 3.41
C MET A 180 10.18 15.67 2.60
N THR A 181 10.17 15.52 1.27
CA THR A 181 11.27 15.99 0.42
C THR A 181 11.23 17.46 0.14
N ALA A 182 10.16 18.14 0.52
CA ALA A 182 9.98 19.59 0.39
C ALA A 182 10.34 20.36 1.67
N ASP A 183 10.81 19.68 2.72
CA ASP A 183 11.27 20.33 3.95
C ASP A 183 12.50 21.21 3.69
N THR A 184 12.52 22.39 4.30
CA THR A 184 13.62 23.38 4.14
C THR A 184 14.94 22.87 4.69
N ASP A 185 14.94 21.95 5.63
CA ASP A 185 16.14 21.40 6.26
C ASP A 185 16.94 20.49 5.31
N TRP A 186 16.39 20.16 4.16
CA TRP A 186 17.11 19.52 3.07
C TRP A 186 17.94 20.49 2.20
N LEU A 187 17.80 21.80 2.38
CA LEU A 187 18.49 22.77 1.53
C LEU A 187 19.94 22.93 1.96
N VAL A 188 20.84 22.85 1.00
CA VAL A 188 22.28 23.04 1.16
C VAL A 188 22.79 24.09 0.19
N PRO A 189 23.83 24.91 0.53
CA PRO A 189 24.40 25.82 -0.41
C PRO A 189 25.17 25.07 -1.52
N ASN A 190 24.97 25.48 -2.77
CA ASN A 190 25.84 25.08 -3.88
C ASN A 190 27.10 25.96 -3.94
N ASP A 191 27.99 25.74 -4.91
CA ASP A 191 29.25 26.49 -5.09
C ASP A 191 29.05 28.01 -5.29
N GLU A 192 27.84 28.39 -5.75
CA GLU A 192 27.46 29.81 -5.94
C GLU A 192 26.79 30.40 -4.69
N GLY A 193 26.65 29.62 -3.63
CA GLY A 193 25.99 30.01 -2.39
C GLY A 193 24.46 30.02 -2.46
N GLN A 194 23.87 29.49 -3.53
CA GLN A 194 22.41 29.33 -3.67
C GLN A 194 21.97 28.10 -2.92
N LEU A 195 20.85 28.20 -2.22
CA LEU A 195 20.24 27.04 -1.56
C LEU A 195 19.59 26.12 -2.60
N VAL A 196 20.04 24.87 -2.64
CA VAL A 196 19.56 23.82 -3.53
C VAL A 196 19.19 22.59 -2.73
N LYS A 197 18.33 21.75 -3.28
CA LYS A 197 17.93 20.48 -2.67
C LYS A 197 19.15 19.55 -2.55
N SER A 198 19.39 19.05 -1.35
CA SER A 198 20.48 18.09 -1.10
C SER A 198 20.28 16.81 -1.93
N PRO A 199 21.34 16.24 -2.51
CA PRO A 199 21.27 14.93 -3.17
C PRO A 199 20.89 13.79 -2.19
N LEU A 200 20.99 14.01 -0.88
CA LEU A 200 20.58 13.05 0.17
C LEU A 200 19.09 13.10 0.47
N THR A 201 18.35 14.09 -0.05
CA THR A 201 16.91 14.25 0.20
C THR A 201 16.15 12.99 -0.16
N THR A 202 15.41 12.44 0.80
CA THR A 202 14.65 11.20 0.62
C THR A 202 13.26 11.31 1.28
N PRO A 203 12.20 10.68 0.69
CA PRO A 203 10.90 10.59 1.34
C PRO A 203 10.87 9.53 2.46
N PHE A 204 11.99 8.87 2.72
CA PHE A 204 12.13 7.82 3.74
C PHE A 204 13.27 8.12 4.74
N PRO A 205 13.33 9.33 5.33
CA PRO A 205 14.42 9.66 6.23
C PRO A 205 14.44 8.74 7.45
N THR A 206 15.63 8.23 7.80
CA THR A 206 15.81 7.43 9.02
C THR A 206 15.49 8.27 10.26
N SER A 207 15.19 7.64 11.39
CA SER A 207 14.91 8.35 12.63
C SER A 207 16.05 9.25 13.08
N HIS A 208 17.31 8.82 12.91
CA HIS A 208 18.48 9.63 13.23
C HIS A 208 18.64 10.84 12.29
N LEU A 209 18.42 10.63 11.00
CA LEU A 209 18.51 11.73 10.01
C LEU A 209 17.43 12.78 10.25
N ARG A 210 16.21 12.38 10.59
CA ARG A 210 15.13 13.30 10.97
C ARG A 210 15.47 14.12 12.21
N GLN A 211 16.05 13.49 13.23
CA GLN A 211 16.47 14.17 14.45
C GLN A 211 17.62 15.16 14.18
N LEU A 212 18.55 14.80 13.28
CA LEU A 212 19.67 15.65 12.92
C LEU A 212 19.26 16.90 12.16
N LEU A 213 18.30 16.75 11.23
CA LEU A 213 17.83 17.81 10.34
C LEU A 213 16.48 18.42 10.77
N ASP A 214 15.93 18.03 11.91
CA ASP A 214 14.61 18.47 12.42
C ASP A 214 13.45 18.28 11.41
N ILE A 215 13.56 17.26 10.53
CA ILE A 215 12.55 17.01 9.49
C ILE A 215 11.25 16.51 10.13
N THR A 216 10.16 17.19 9.81
CA THR A 216 8.82 16.79 10.18
C THR A 216 8.44 15.46 9.51
N TRP A 217 8.17 14.44 10.32
CA TRP A 217 7.86 13.11 9.79
C TRP A 217 6.38 12.94 9.46
N HIS A 218 6.11 12.49 8.25
CA HIS A 218 4.81 12.01 7.80
C HIS A 218 4.90 10.56 7.37
N ARG A 219 3.83 9.80 7.60
CA ARG A 219 3.79 8.42 7.18
C ARG A 219 3.34 8.35 5.72
N ASN A 220 4.19 7.81 4.85
CA ASN A 220 3.85 7.54 3.45
C ASN A 220 2.66 6.59 3.31
N VAL A 221 2.07 6.51 2.12
CA VAL A 221 0.92 5.64 1.85
C VAL A 221 1.26 4.19 2.21
N SER A 222 2.37 3.69 1.70
CA SER A 222 2.86 2.37 2.05
C SER A 222 4.38 2.40 2.22
N LYS A 223 4.90 1.60 3.11
CA LYS A 223 6.30 1.15 3.17
C LYS A 223 6.29 -0.14 3.98
N GLY A 224 6.44 -1.26 3.32
CA GLY A 224 6.42 -2.55 3.96
C GLY A 224 7.43 -3.50 3.33
N GLY A 225 7.63 -4.67 3.92
CA GLY A 225 8.55 -5.68 3.41
C GLY A 225 8.06 -6.40 2.14
N TYR A 226 6.79 -6.24 1.80
CA TYR A 226 6.14 -6.68 0.55
C TYR A 226 4.72 -6.12 0.48
N GLY A 227 4.12 -6.22 -0.70
CA GLY A 227 2.71 -5.92 -0.91
C GLY A 227 2.27 -6.32 -2.31
N MET A 228 1.03 -6.05 -2.61
CA MET A 228 0.44 -6.52 -3.85
C MET A 228 -0.70 -5.64 -4.35
N VAL A 229 -1.08 -5.90 -5.61
CA VAL A 229 -2.39 -5.58 -6.17
C VAL A 229 -3.00 -6.86 -6.72
N ALA A 230 -4.14 -7.29 -6.20
CA ALA A 230 -4.89 -8.41 -6.75
C ALA A 230 -5.88 -7.90 -7.80
N GLN A 231 -5.77 -8.40 -9.02
CA GLN A 231 -6.67 -8.13 -10.14
C GLN A 231 -7.55 -9.36 -10.36
N LEU A 232 -8.87 -9.20 -10.21
CA LEU A 232 -9.86 -10.27 -10.27
C LEU A 232 -10.85 -9.98 -11.40
N ARG A 233 -11.03 -10.92 -12.34
CA ARG A 233 -11.81 -10.71 -13.56
C ARG A 233 -12.71 -11.89 -13.86
N SER A 234 -14.03 -11.69 -13.72
CA SER A 234 -15.07 -12.73 -13.90
C SER A 234 -15.28 -13.21 -15.33
N TRP A 235 -14.72 -12.53 -16.32
CA TRP A 235 -14.89 -12.89 -17.75
C TRP A 235 -13.80 -13.82 -18.30
N LEU A 236 -12.85 -14.21 -17.47
CA LEU A 236 -11.80 -15.19 -17.75
C LEU A 236 -11.91 -16.37 -16.79
N PRO A 237 -11.39 -17.57 -17.15
CA PRO A 237 -11.18 -18.62 -16.16
C PRO A 237 -10.35 -18.11 -14.98
N ASP A 238 -10.61 -18.59 -13.76
CA ASP A 238 -9.97 -18.09 -12.54
C ASP A 238 -8.44 -18.17 -12.61
N ASP A 239 -7.89 -19.24 -13.18
CA ASP A 239 -6.45 -19.45 -13.34
C ASP A 239 -5.75 -18.36 -14.18
N ILE A 240 -6.50 -17.74 -15.11
CA ILE A 240 -6.02 -16.68 -15.99
C ILE A 240 -6.49 -15.30 -15.49
N GLY A 241 -7.75 -15.22 -15.04
CA GLY A 241 -8.42 -13.98 -14.66
C GLY A 241 -7.95 -13.38 -13.34
N GLY A 242 -7.46 -14.21 -12.42
CA GLY A 242 -6.83 -13.79 -11.18
C GLY A 242 -5.35 -13.49 -11.39
N VAL A 243 -4.90 -12.25 -11.12
CA VAL A 243 -3.49 -11.88 -11.19
C VAL A 243 -3.07 -11.14 -9.93
N TYR A 244 -2.01 -11.62 -9.33
CA TYR A 244 -1.39 -11.06 -8.14
C TYR A 244 -0.13 -10.30 -8.53
N TRP A 245 -0.19 -8.98 -8.55
CA TRP A 245 0.94 -8.11 -8.84
C TRP A 245 1.75 -7.90 -7.57
N LEU A 246 2.82 -8.68 -7.40
CA LEU A 246 3.65 -8.71 -6.20
C LEU A 246 4.81 -7.73 -6.29
N TYR A 247 5.05 -6.94 -5.23
CA TYR A 247 6.32 -6.29 -5.00
C TYR A 247 6.97 -6.79 -3.70
N LEU A 248 8.30 -6.75 -3.65
CA LEU A 248 9.09 -7.06 -2.46
C LEU A 248 9.76 -5.80 -1.95
N ASP A 249 9.92 -5.69 -0.64
CA ASP A 249 10.55 -4.58 0.06
C ASP A 249 9.80 -3.26 -0.06
N ASN A 250 10.43 -2.20 -0.58
CA ASN A 250 9.88 -0.86 -0.72
C ASN A 250 9.22 -0.70 -2.09
N GLN A 251 7.89 -0.52 -2.14
CA GLN A 251 7.13 -0.37 -3.38
C GLN A 251 7.60 0.81 -4.26
N TYR A 252 8.18 1.85 -3.64
CA TYR A 252 8.71 3.01 -4.36
C TYR A 252 9.93 2.67 -5.22
N VAL A 253 10.68 1.67 -4.78
CA VAL A 253 11.90 1.18 -5.44
C VAL A 253 11.60 -0.08 -6.27
N SER A 254 10.78 -0.99 -5.76
CA SER A 254 10.54 -2.33 -6.30
C SER A 254 9.74 -2.34 -7.61
N THR A 255 9.86 -3.46 -8.33
CA THR A 255 9.08 -3.78 -9.53
C THR A 255 7.91 -4.69 -9.16
N TYR A 256 6.72 -4.41 -9.68
CA TYR A 256 5.56 -5.30 -9.55
C TYR A 256 5.62 -6.41 -10.60
N VAL A 257 5.52 -7.65 -10.15
CA VAL A 257 5.61 -8.87 -10.97
C VAL A 257 4.24 -9.54 -11.05
N PRO A 258 3.73 -9.89 -12.25
CA PRO A 258 2.46 -10.59 -12.39
C PRO A 258 2.59 -12.08 -12.03
N ILE A 259 1.70 -12.55 -11.16
CA ILE A 259 1.55 -13.96 -10.79
C ILE A 259 0.10 -14.34 -11.02
N HIS A 260 -0.18 -15.16 -12.02
CA HIS A 260 -1.53 -15.63 -12.30
C HIS A 260 -1.97 -16.70 -11.29
N ALA A 261 -3.26 -16.81 -11.05
CA ALA A 261 -3.80 -17.76 -10.07
C ALA A 261 -3.50 -19.22 -10.42
N GLY A 262 -3.36 -19.54 -11.73
CA GLY A 262 -2.99 -20.88 -12.21
C GLY A 262 -1.50 -21.24 -12.08
N VAL A 263 -0.65 -20.35 -11.54
CA VAL A 263 0.79 -20.60 -11.38
C VAL A 263 1.03 -21.67 -10.32
N GLN A 264 1.77 -22.73 -10.70
CA GLN A 264 2.03 -23.87 -9.83
C GLN A 264 3.36 -23.73 -9.04
N GLU A 265 4.32 -22.99 -9.58
CA GLU A 265 5.64 -22.81 -8.98
C GLU A 265 6.19 -21.43 -9.33
N VAL A 266 6.81 -20.77 -8.37
CA VAL A 266 7.52 -19.50 -8.56
C VAL A 266 9.02 -19.70 -8.66
N SER A 267 9.75 -18.69 -9.14
CA SER A 267 11.21 -18.74 -9.23
C SER A 267 11.85 -18.99 -7.85
N PRO A 268 12.88 -19.85 -7.75
CA PRO A 268 13.61 -20.10 -6.51
C PRO A 268 14.13 -18.83 -5.84
N PHE A 269 14.46 -17.79 -6.60
CA PHE A 269 14.89 -16.50 -6.05
C PHE A 269 13.81 -15.80 -5.20
N TYR A 270 12.53 -16.08 -5.45
CA TYR A 270 11.40 -15.57 -4.68
C TYR A 270 11.01 -16.47 -3.49
N GLN A 271 11.58 -17.66 -3.41
CA GLN A 271 11.39 -18.61 -2.31
C GLN A 271 12.53 -18.56 -1.30
N THR A 272 13.67 -17.95 -1.66
CA THR A 272 14.87 -17.90 -0.83
C THR A 272 14.91 -16.62 -0.04
N TYR A 273 14.87 -16.73 1.30
CA TYR A 273 15.06 -15.60 2.20
C TYR A 273 15.54 -16.05 3.58
N ASP A 274 16.66 -15.51 4.02
CA ASP A 274 17.16 -15.62 5.39
C ASP A 274 17.32 -14.18 5.94
N PRO A 275 16.58 -13.78 6.99
CA PRO A 275 16.68 -12.43 7.55
C PRO A 275 18.04 -12.14 8.21
N GLU A 276 18.83 -13.16 8.53
CA GLU A 276 20.11 -13.02 9.21
C GLU A 276 21.32 -13.06 8.24
N ALA A 277 21.10 -13.43 6.97
CA ALA A 277 22.19 -13.60 6.01
C ALA A 277 21.82 -13.11 4.61
N PHE A 278 22.56 -12.12 4.11
CA PHE A 278 22.44 -11.66 2.72
C PHE A 278 22.75 -12.80 1.73
N SER A 279 21.93 -12.92 0.71
CA SER A 279 22.13 -13.84 -0.41
C SER A 279 21.79 -13.18 -1.74
N GLU A 280 22.67 -13.37 -2.74
CA GLU A 280 22.38 -12.96 -4.12
C GLU A 280 21.31 -13.85 -4.80
N ASP A 281 20.97 -14.98 -4.18
CA ASP A 281 19.92 -15.89 -4.63
C ASP A 281 18.56 -15.55 -4.02
N SER A 282 18.45 -14.42 -3.30
CA SER A 282 17.21 -13.89 -2.77
C SER A 282 16.79 -12.61 -3.50
N ALA A 283 15.66 -12.65 -4.21
CA ALA A 283 15.08 -11.46 -4.84
C ALA A 283 14.81 -10.37 -3.80
N ARG A 284 14.33 -10.75 -2.61
CA ARG A 284 14.07 -9.83 -1.49
C ARG A 284 15.35 -9.08 -1.08
N TRP A 285 16.47 -9.80 -0.89
CA TRP A 285 17.74 -9.19 -0.51
C TRP A 285 18.34 -8.30 -1.59
N LEU A 286 18.19 -8.67 -2.88
CA LEU A 286 18.70 -7.83 -3.97
C LEU A 286 17.98 -6.49 -4.05
N ILE A 287 16.64 -6.50 -3.86
CA ILE A 287 15.82 -5.28 -3.89
C ILE A 287 16.12 -4.42 -2.67
N ASP A 288 16.11 -5.00 -1.46
CA ASP A 288 16.44 -4.31 -0.21
C ASP A 288 17.84 -3.69 -0.24
N PHE A 289 18.82 -4.40 -0.81
CA PHE A 289 20.17 -3.86 -0.94
C PHE A 289 20.22 -2.63 -1.86
N VAL A 290 19.49 -2.66 -2.99
CA VAL A 290 19.37 -1.48 -3.87
C VAL A 290 18.67 -0.34 -3.12
N ASP A 291 17.54 -0.58 -2.43
CA ASP A 291 16.85 0.45 -1.64
C ASP A 291 17.81 1.11 -0.63
N ASN A 292 18.59 0.32 0.08
CA ASN A 292 19.55 0.84 1.05
C ASN A 292 20.72 1.61 0.41
N LEU A 293 21.18 1.22 -0.77
CA LEU A 293 22.23 1.95 -1.50
C LEU A 293 21.77 3.33 -1.99
N LEU A 294 20.48 3.53 -2.22
CA LEU A 294 19.95 4.84 -2.64
C LEU A 294 20.26 5.96 -1.63
N TYR A 295 20.39 5.62 -0.34
CA TYR A 295 20.69 6.62 0.70
C TYR A 295 22.06 7.28 0.56
N LEU A 296 22.94 6.77 -0.29
CA LEU A 296 24.21 7.43 -0.62
C LEU A 296 23.98 8.75 -1.39
N ARG A 297 23.03 8.77 -2.34
CA ARG A 297 22.63 9.93 -3.14
C ARG A 297 21.21 9.69 -3.68
N PHE A 298 20.23 9.74 -2.82
CA PHE A 298 18.86 9.28 -3.14
C PHE A 298 18.27 9.97 -4.37
N GLN A 299 18.45 11.31 -4.50
CA GLN A 299 17.86 12.06 -5.61
C GLN A 299 18.38 11.62 -6.99
N ASP A 300 19.66 11.27 -7.08
CA ASP A 300 20.28 10.82 -8.33
C ASP A 300 20.01 9.31 -8.56
N ALA A 301 20.16 8.51 -7.51
CA ALA A 301 20.10 7.06 -7.62
C ALA A 301 18.67 6.55 -7.85
N ILE A 302 17.64 7.24 -7.36
CA ILE A 302 16.26 6.87 -7.65
C ILE A 302 15.89 7.05 -9.13
N GLU A 303 16.52 8.01 -9.83
CA GLU A 303 16.32 8.16 -11.26
C GLU A 303 16.97 7.02 -12.05
N ASP A 304 18.12 6.48 -11.62
CA ASP A 304 18.68 5.27 -12.19
C ASP A 304 17.74 4.05 -12.00
N VAL A 305 17.13 3.94 -10.82
CA VAL A 305 16.14 2.88 -10.58
C VAL A 305 14.93 3.04 -11.50
N ARG A 306 14.36 4.22 -11.58
CA ARG A 306 13.21 4.52 -12.44
C ARG A 306 13.50 4.23 -13.91
N ALA A 307 14.65 4.69 -14.41
CA ALA A 307 15.08 4.47 -15.79
C ALA A 307 15.21 2.98 -16.16
N ALA A 308 15.55 2.13 -15.21
CA ALA A 308 15.68 0.68 -15.41
C ALA A 308 14.38 -0.08 -15.12
N ARG A 309 13.70 0.22 -14.01
CA ARG A 309 12.50 -0.44 -13.52
C ARG A 309 11.27 -0.16 -14.40
N ASP A 310 11.01 1.11 -14.70
CA ASP A 310 9.74 1.51 -15.32
C ASP A 310 9.54 0.90 -16.72
N PRO A 311 10.55 0.81 -17.60
CA PRO A 311 10.40 0.09 -18.87
C PRO A 311 10.13 -1.42 -18.70
N LEU A 312 10.77 -2.06 -17.71
CA LEU A 312 10.54 -3.48 -17.46
C LEU A 312 9.11 -3.72 -16.97
N GLU A 313 8.66 -2.97 -15.97
CA GLU A 313 7.30 -3.07 -15.43
C GLU A 313 6.25 -2.75 -16.51
N ALA A 314 6.47 -1.71 -17.33
CA ALA A 314 5.59 -1.39 -18.47
C ALA A 314 5.51 -2.53 -19.48
N SER A 315 6.60 -3.30 -19.68
CA SER A 315 6.59 -4.47 -20.57
C SER A 315 5.68 -5.58 -20.04
N PHE A 316 5.59 -5.78 -18.74
CA PHE A 316 4.68 -6.75 -18.13
C PHE A 316 3.22 -6.39 -18.39
N PHE A 317 2.86 -5.11 -18.21
CA PHE A 317 1.50 -4.65 -18.50
C PHE A 317 1.16 -4.71 -19.99
N SER A 318 2.07 -4.31 -20.87
CA SER A 318 1.81 -4.30 -22.30
C SER A 318 1.71 -5.70 -22.91
N SER A 319 2.34 -6.71 -22.32
CA SER A 319 2.26 -8.10 -22.77
C SER A 319 1.09 -8.87 -22.17
N GLN A 320 0.46 -8.37 -21.10
CA GLN A 320 -0.56 -9.10 -20.34
C GLN A 320 -1.68 -9.66 -21.22
N GLU A 321 -2.28 -8.84 -22.09
CA GLU A 321 -3.37 -9.27 -22.95
C GLU A 321 -2.95 -10.42 -23.90
N GLN A 322 -1.76 -10.33 -24.49
CA GLN A 322 -1.25 -11.37 -25.37
C GLN A 322 -1.00 -12.68 -24.63
N ILE A 323 -0.41 -12.62 -23.44
CA ILE A 323 -0.14 -13.79 -22.59
C ILE A 323 -1.46 -14.46 -22.18
N GLU A 324 -2.44 -13.67 -21.78
CA GLU A 324 -3.76 -14.19 -21.38
C GLU A 324 -4.54 -14.79 -22.54
N GLN A 325 -4.45 -14.22 -23.73
CA GLN A 325 -5.05 -14.81 -24.94
C GLN A 325 -4.42 -16.17 -25.26
N GLN A 326 -3.09 -16.27 -25.20
CA GLN A 326 -2.39 -17.53 -25.43
C GLN A 326 -2.74 -18.58 -24.36
N ALA A 327 -2.76 -18.17 -23.07
CA ALA A 327 -3.19 -19.03 -21.99
C ALA A 327 -4.64 -19.52 -22.20
N LEU A 328 -5.54 -18.65 -22.65
CA LEU A 328 -6.95 -19.00 -22.91
C LEU A 328 -7.09 -19.99 -24.08
N GLU A 329 -6.26 -19.88 -25.10
CA GLU A 329 -6.23 -20.86 -26.20
C GLU A 329 -5.78 -22.25 -25.71
N LEU A 330 -4.73 -22.31 -24.90
CA LEU A 330 -4.26 -23.54 -24.25
C LEU A 330 -5.33 -24.13 -23.31
N TYR A 331 -5.94 -23.28 -22.49
CA TYR A 331 -6.94 -23.68 -21.48
C TYR A 331 -8.14 -24.41 -22.11
N ARG A 332 -8.54 -24.04 -23.34
CA ARG A 332 -9.62 -24.69 -24.06
C ARG A 332 -9.33 -26.14 -24.43
N SER A 333 -8.07 -26.49 -24.59
CA SER A 333 -7.63 -27.87 -24.93
C SER A 333 -7.13 -28.63 -23.70
N SER A 334 -6.40 -27.97 -22.81
CA SER A 334 -5.86 -28.52 -21.57
C SER A 334 -5.63 -27.37 -20.56
N PRO A 335 -6.37 -27.31 -19.45
CA PRO A 335 -6.09 -26.39 -18.37
C PRO A 335 -4.66 -26.52 -17.84
N GLU A 336 -4.12 -27.75 -17.76
CA GLU A 336 -2.77 -28.04 -17.28
C GLU A 336 -1.68 -27.42 -18.17
N GLU A 337 -1.89 -27.39 -19.50
CA GLU A 337 -0.97 -26.71 -20.42
C GLU A 337 -1.00 -25.18 -20.23
N ALA A 338 -2.18 -24.61 -19.95
CA ALA A 338 -2.29 -23.19 -19.63
C ALA A 338 -1.58 -22.84 -18.32
N GLU A 339 -1.75 -23.66 -17.28
CA GLU A 339 -1.06 -23.50 -15.99
C GLU A 339 0.46 -23.58 -16.14
N ALA A 340 0.95 -24.55 -16.92
CA ALA A 340 2.38 -24.68 -17.21
C ALA A 340 2.92 -23.44 -17.94
N PHE A 341 2.21 -22.97 -18.96
CA PHE A 341 2.58 -21.77 -19.71
C PHE A 341 2.61 -20.51 -18.79
N LEU A 342 1.60 -20.30 -17.94
CA LEU A 342 1.55 -19.17 -17.01
C LEU A 342 2.65 -19.28 -15.93
N THR A 343 2.99 -20.51 -15.51
CA THR A 343 4.09 -20.79 -14.57
C THR A 343 5.43 -20.36 -15.17
N ASP A 344 5.72 -20.78 -16.40
CA ASP A 344 6.96 -20.43 -17.10
C ASP A 344 7.03 -18.90 -17.34
N HIS A 345 5.95 -18.27 -17.77
CA HIS A 345 5.88 -16.83 -17.96
C HIS A 345 6.16 -16.05 -16.66
N THR A 346 5.52 -16.45 -15.56
CA THR A 346 5.74 -15.81 -14.25
C THR A 346 7.20 -15.95 -13.78
N ARG A 347 7.79 -17.14 -13.96
CA ARG A 347 9.21 -17.38 -13.63
C ARG A 347 10.14 -16.49 -14.45
N GLU A 348 9.90 -16.35 -15.75
CA GLU A 348 10.65 -15.43 -16.60
C GLU A 348 10.53 -13.97 -16.14
N CYS A 349 9.35 -13.50 -15.76
CA CYS A 349 9.15 -12.14 -15.23
C CYS A 349 9.96 -11.96 -13.93
N MET A 350 9.92 -12.91 -13.01
CA MET A 350 10.68 -12.90 -11.76
C MET A 350 12.20 -12.87 -11.99
N GLU A 351 12.70 -13.69 -12.94
CA GLU A 351 14.12 -13.73 -13.27
C GLU A 351 14.61 -12.44 -13.93
N LYS A 352 13.79 -11.81 -14.78
CA LYS A 352 14.09 -10.48 -15.34
C LYS A 352 14.24 -9.41 -14.25
N VAL A 353 13.41 -9.47 -13.21
CA VAL A 353 13.52 -8.56 -12.05
C VAL A 353 14.83 -8.83 -11.28
N VAL A 354 15.16 -10.08 -10.98
CA VAL A 354 16.42 -10.45 -10.32
C VAL A 354 17.63 -9.92 -11.10
N GLU A 355 17.66 -10.14 -12.41
CA GLU A 355 18.73 -9.65 -13.30
C GLU A 355 18.82 -8.11 -13.28
N LEU A 356 17.67 -7.43 -13.30
CA LEU A 356 17.60 -5.96 -13.20
C LEU A 356 18.25 -5.47 -11.92
N TYR A 357 17.87 -6.00 -10.76
CA TYR A 357 18.39 -5.52 -9.48
C TYR A 357 19.85 -5.90 -9.23
N ARG A 358 20.33 -7.00 -9.79
CA ARG A 358 21.77 -7.29 -9.83
C ARG A 358 22.54 -6.21 -10.61
N LYS A 359 22.05 -5.81 -11.78
CA LYS A 359 22.65 -4.74 -12.59
C LYS A 359 22.58 -3.39 -11.89
N LEU A 360 21.43 -3.04 -11.37
CA LEU A 360 21.23 -1.78 -10.62
C LEU A 360 22.17 -1.69 -9.43
N ARG A 361 22.28 -2.74 -8.61
CA ARG A 361 23.21 -2.78 -7.49
C ARG A 361 24.63 -2.43 -7.94
N ASN A 362 25.13 -3.13 -8.97
CA ASN A 362 26.47 -2.91 -9.47
C ASN A 362 26.67 -1.48 -10.03
N GLN A 363 25.66 -0.96 -10.74
CA GLN A 363 25.68 0.39 -11.29
C GLN A 363 25.71 1.44 -10.17
N ILE A 364 24.87 1.32 -9.16
CA ILE A 364 24.76 2.26 -8.04
C ILE A 364 26.06 2.25 -7.21
N ILE A 365 26.61 1.05 -6.95
CA ILE A 365 27.92 0.93 -6.28
C ILE A 365 28.98 1.68 -7.08
N THR A 366 29.07 1.43 -8.39
CA THR A 366 30.07 2.08 -9.25
C THR A 366 29.92 3.58 -9.28
N LYS A 367 28.68 4.11 -9.35
CA LYS A 367 28.43 5.56 -9.49
C LYS A 367 28.60 6.31 -8.17
N TYR A 368 28.19 5.72 -7.02
CA TYR A 368 27.94 6.51 -5.81
C TYR A 368 28.78 6.11 -4.60
N THR A 369 29.65 5.08 -4.70
CA THR A 369 30.53 4.71 -3.58
C THR A 369 31.95 5.24 -3.69
N ASN A 370 32.33 5.87 -4.79
CA ASN A 370 33.65 6.44 -4.97
C ASN A 370 33.71 7.89 -4.48
N ASN A 371 33.69 8.07 -3.16
CA ASN A 371 33.63 9.40 -2.53
C ASN A 371 34.94 10.23 -2.68
N HIS A 372 36.03 9.67 -3.24
CA HIS A 372 37.30 10.35 -3.33
C HIS A 372 37.49 11.21 -4.60
N GLU A 373 36.62 11.05 -5.59
CA GLU A 373 36.73 11.76 -6.86
C GLU A 373 35.88 13.04 -6.94
N TRP A 374 35.10 13.34 -5.91
CA TRP A 374 34.07 14.40 -5.95
C TRP A 374 34.20 15.45 -4.83
N LEU A 375 35.35 15.50 -4.18
CA LEU A 375 35.70 16.54 -3.18
C LEU A 375 36.49 17.68 -3.82
#